data_7906b9600de3fa21cc5bea71825d474e
#
_entry.id   7906b9600de3fa21cc5bea71825d474e
#
_cell.length_a   1.000
_cell.length_b   1.000
_cell.length_c   1.000
_cell.angle_alpha   90.00
_cell.angle_beta   90.00
_cell.angle_gamma   90.00
#
_symmetry.space_group_name_H-M   'P 1'
#
loop_
_entity.id
_entity.type
_entity.pdbx_description
1 polymer ?
#
loop_
_entity_poly.entity_id
_entity_poly.type
_entity_poly.pdbx_seq_one_letter_code
_entity_poly.pdbx_strand_id
1 'polypeptide(L)'
;MPENRLEMLKNLVAQNPGDSFARYGLAMACAGAGDYTQAVEHFQKLLEVNPKYVAAYFHGGQAFEKLGKLDAAREFYRRGIQVTTEIGDEHTRSELEGVLDLLG
;
A
#
# COMPACT_ATOMS: atom_id res chain seq x y z
N MET A 1 -22.13 -10.93 -18.21
CA MET A 1 -20.80 -10.32 -18.06
C MET A 1 -20.28 -10.54 -16.66
N PRO A 2 -19.16 -11.21 -16.53
CA PRO A 2 -18.58 -11.36 -15.20
C PRO A 2 -18.20 -10.02 -14.63
N GLU A 3 -18.35 -9.87 -13.33
CA GLU A 3 -17.85 -8.69 -12.66
C GLU A 3 -16.36 -8.61 -12.87
N ASN A 4 -15.85 -7.41 -13.01
CA ASN A 4 -14.42 -7.25 -13.03
C ASN A 4 -13.87 -7.42 -11.60
N ARG A 5 -12.57 -7.66 -11.54
CA ARG A 5 -11.91 -7.92 -10.26
C ARG A 5 -12.06 -6.76 -9.27
N LEU A 6 -12.04 -5.54 -9.78
CA LEU A 6 -12.17 -4.35 -8.95
C LEU A 6 -13.49 -4.32 -8.20
N GLU A 7 -14.60 -4.59 -8.89
CA GLU A 7 -15.92 -4.61 -8.26
C GLU A 7 -16.04 -5.74 -7.24
N MET A 8 -15.49 -6.91 -7.56
CA MET A 8 -15.48 -8.02 -6.63
C MET A 8 -14.73 -7.65 -5.35
N LEU A 9 -13.57 -7.03 -5.47
CA LEU A 9 -12.77 -6.62 -4.31
C LEU A 9 -13.47 -5.54 -3.49
N LYS A 10 -14.13 -4.59 -4.14
CA LYS A 10 -14.93 -3.59 -3.44
C LYS A 10 -16.01 -4.23 -2.59
N ASN A 11 -16.69 -5.23 -3.13
CA ASN A 11 -17.73 -5.95 -2.40
C ASN A 11 -17.16 -6.71 -1.21
N LEU A 12 -16.02 -7.37 -1.38
CA LEU A 12 -15.37 -8.10 -0.29
C LEU A 12 -14.98 -7.16 0.85
N VAL A 13 -14.41 -6.01 0.54
CA VAL A 13 -14.03 -5.03 1.56
C VAL A 13 -15.26 -4.45 2.25
N ALA A 14 -16.35 -4.22 1.50
CA ALA A 14 -17.58 -3.70 2.08
C ALA A 14 -18.18 -4.71 3.06
N GLN A 15 -18.11 -6.00 2.76
CA GLN A 15 -18.64 -7.05 3.63
C GLN A 15 -17.77 -7.30 4.86
N ASN A 16 -16.47 -7.08 4.73
CA ASN A 16 -15.53 -7.32 5.82
C ASN A 16 -14.45 -6.24 5.83
N PRO A 17 -14.76 -5.05 6.37
CA PRO A 17 -13.82 -3.92 6.34
C PRO A 17 -12.50 -4.18 7.10
N GLY A 18 -12.49 -5.16 8.01
CA GLY A 18 -11.30 -5.50 8.76
C GLY A 18 -10.37 -6.49 8.06
N ASP A 19 -10.77 -6.99 6.88
CA ASP A 19 -9.95 -7.95 6.15
C ASP A 19 -8.81 -7.20 5.43
N SER A 20 -7.63 -7.25 6.03
CA SER A 20 -6.45 -6.56 5.50
C SER A 20 -6.04 -7.07 4.13
N PHE A 21 -6.12 -8.36 3.91
CA PHE A 21 -5.72 -8.94 2.64
C PHE A 21 -6.66 -8.49 1.51
N ALA A 22 -7.96 -8.48 1.76
CA ALA A 22 -8.93 -8.01 0.77
C ALA A 22 -8.71 -6.53 0.44
N ARG A 23 -8.44 -5.70 1.45
CA ARG A 23 -8.19 -4.27 1.23
C ARG A 23 -6.88 -4.05 0.48
N TYR A 24 -5.85 -4.84 0.80
CA TYR A 24 -4.61 -4.80 0.04
C TYR A 24 -4.86 -5.12 -1.44
N GLY A 25 -5.63 -6.17 -1.71
CA GLY A 25 -6.01 -6.54 -3.07
C GLY A 25 -6.75 -5.42 -3.78
N LEU A 26 -7.67 -4.75 -3.08
CA LEU A 26 -8.42 -3.63 -3.64
C LEU A 26 -7.49 -2.45 -3.97
N ALA A 27 -6.58 -2.12 -3.05
CA ALA A 27 -5.62 -1.04 -3.30
C ALA A 27 -4.74 -1.35 -4.51
N MET A 28 -4.27 -2.59 -4.62
CA MET A 28 -3.45 -3.01 -5.76
C MET A 28 -4.23 -2.97 -7.07
N ALA A 29 -5.51 -3.35 -7.04
CA ALA A 29 -6.35 -3.28 -8.23
C ALA A 29 -6.60 -1.84 -8.68
N CYS A 30 -6.80 -0.94 -7.72
CA CYS A 30 -6.92 0.49 -8.03
C CYS A 30 -5.64 1.01 -8.68
N ALA A 31 -4.48 0.68 -8.13
CA ALA A 31 -3.19 1.09 -8.68
C ALA A 31 -3.01 0.51 -10.09
N GLY A 32 -3.37 -0.74 -10.28
CA GLY A 32 -3.26 -1.39 -11.60
C GLY A 32 -4.17 -0.75 -12.65
N ALA A 33 -5.27 -0.17 -12.23
CA ALA A 33 -6.20 0.55 -13.11
C ALA A 33 -5.78 2.02 -13.32
N GLY A 34 -4.70 2.46 -12.69
CA GLY A 34 -4.23 3.84 -12.77
C GLY A 34 -4.95 4.80 -11.83
N ASP A 35 -5.80 4.29 -10.94
CA ASP A 35 -6.49 5.11 -9.95
C ASP A 35 -5.68 5.17 -8.68
N TYR A 36 -4.59 5.92 -8.73
CA TYR A 36 -3.67 6.03 -7.61
C TYR A 36 -4.25 6.78 -6.42
N THR A 37 -5.20 7.68 -6.67
CA THR A 37 -5.89 8.40 -5.59
C THR A 37 -6.65 7.43 -4.69
N GLN A 38 -7.44 6.54 -5.28
CA GLN A 38 -8.13 5.52 -4.48
C GLN A 38 -7.15 4.50 -3.89
N ALA A 39 -6.10 4.16 -4.65
CA ALA A 39 -5.11 3.21 -4.15
C ALA A 39 -4.49 3.69 -2.83
N VAL A 40 -4.03 4.95 -2.76
CA VAL A 40 -3.41 5.45 -1.53
C VAL A 40 -4.40 5.53 -0.38
N GLU A 41 -5.67 5.84 -0.65
CA GLU A 41 -6.69 5.85 0.39
C GLU A 41 -6.85 4.46 1.02
N HIS A 42 -6.88 3.42 0.19
CA HIS A 42 -7.00 2.05 0.70
C HIS A 42 -5.74 1.59 1.42
N PHE A 43 -4.56 1.95 0.92
CA PHE A 43 -3.32 1.64 1.62
C PHE A 43 -3.27 2.31 2.99
N GLN A 44 -3.69 3.56 3.08
CA GLN A 44 -3.73 4.28 4.36
C GLN A 44 -4.68 3.62 5.35
N LYS A 45 -5.90 3.28 4.92
CA LYS A 45 -6.86 2.59 5.78
C LYS A 45 -6.37 1.23 6.24
N LEU A 46 -5.74 0.50 5.33
CA LEU A 46 -5.14 -0.79 5.65
C LEU A 46 -4.13 -0.65 6.79
N LEU A 47 -3.25 0.33 6.71
CA LEU A 47 -2.19 0.51 7.69
C LEU A 47 -2.69 1.07 9.02
N GLU A 48 -3.87 1.72 9.04
CA GLU A 48 -4.53 2.08 10.30
C GLU A 48 -4.98 0.83 11.06
N VAL A 49 -5.48 -0.16 10.34
CA VAL A 49 -5.97 -1.41 10.94
C VAL A 49 -4.81 -2.37 11.22
N ASN A 50 -3.87 -2.46 10.30
CA ASN A 50 -2.78 -3.42 10.38
C ASN A 50 -1.45 -2.77 9.99
N PRO A 51 -0.80 -2.05 10.93
CA PRO A 51 0.45 -1.35 10.62
C PRO A 51 1.63 -2.28 10.29
N LYS A 52 1.49 -3.58 10.52
CA LYS A 52 2.53 -4.56 10.21
C LYS A 52 2.37 -5.19 8.83
N TYR A 53 1.42 -4.71 8.03
CA TYR A 53 1.23 -5.19 6.66
C TYR A 53 2.27 -4.52 5.76
N VAL A 54 3.48 -5.05 5.78
CA VAL A 54 4.67 -4.31 5.29
C VAL A 54 4.65 -4.01 3.79
N ALA A 55 4.02 -4.87 2.98
CA ALA A 55 3.93 -4.63 1.53
C ALA A 55 3.18 -3.34 1.21
N ALA A 56 2.27 -2.90 2.09
CA ALA A 56 1.48 -1.69 1.85
C ALA A 56 2.32 -0.42 1.91
N TYR A 57 3.41 -0.42 2.65
CA TYR A 57 4.31 0.74 2.68
C TYR A 57 5.04 0.90 1.36
N PHE A 58 5.48 -0.20 0.77
CA PHE A 58 6.17 -0.19 -0.52
C PHE A 58 5.23 0.25 -1.64
N HIS A 59 4.11 -0.45 -1.79
CA HIS A 59 3.18 -0.18 -2.89
C HIS A 59 2.42 1.13 -2.70
N GLY A 60 2.12 1.49 -1.45
CA GLY A 60 1.50 2.78 -1.15
C GLY A 60 2.45 3.93 -1.46
N GLY A 61 3.73 3.77 -1.10
CA GLY A 61 4.75 4.76 -1.44
C GLY A 61 4.87 4.95 -2.95
N GLN A 62 4.87 3.84 -3.70
CA GLN A 62 4.92 3.92 -5.16
C GLN A 62 3.70 4.63 -5.73
N ALA A 63 2.51 4.39 -5.18
CA ALA A 63 1.30 5.06 -5.63
C ALA A 63 1.36 6.56 -5.36
N PHE A 64 1.91 6.97 -4.22
CA PHE A 64 2.16 8.39 -3.95
C PHE A 64 3.14 9.00 -4.95
N GLU A 65 4.20 8.26 -5.33
CA GLU A 65 5.11 8.74 -6.36
C GLU A 65 4.40 8.98 -7.68
N LYS A 66 3.50 8.07 -8.07
CA LYS A 66 2.72 8.22 -9.30
C LYS A 66 1.84 9.46 -9.27
N LEU A 67 1.39 9.86 -8.09
CA LEU A 67 0.60 11.09 -7.91
C LEU A 67 1.48 12.34 -7.82
N GLY A 68 2.80 12.18 -7.84
CA GLY A 68 3.71 13.30 -7.64
C GLY A 68 3.80 13.79 -6.20
N LYS A 69 3.25 13.04 -5.25
CA LYS A 69 3.27 13.40 -3.83
C LYS A 69 4.50 12.80 -3.15
N LEU A 70 5.65 13.37 -3.45
CA LEU A 70 6.93 12.78 -3.08
C LEU A 70 7.18 12.77 -1.58
N ASP A 71 6.73 13.81 -0.85
CA ASP A 71 6.89 13.82 0.61
C ASP A 71 6.06 12.73 1.27
N ALA A 72 4.85 12.49 0.78
CA ALA A 72 4.02 11.39 1.30
C ALA A 72 4.66 10.04 0.98
N ALA A 73 5.25 9.90 -0.20
CA ALA A 73 5.96 8.67 -0.56
C ALA A 73 7.13 8.42 0.39
N ARG A 74 7.93 9.44 0.67
CA ARG A 74 9.06 9.33 1.61
C ARG A 74 8.58 8.90 2.99
N GLU A 75 7.49 9.49 3.45
CA GLU A 75 6.93 9.16 4.76
C GLU A 75 6.50 7.69 4.81
N PHE A 76 5.83 7.19 3.77
CA PHE A 76 5.42 5.79 3.69
C PHE A 76 6.64 4.87 3.75
N TYR A 77 7.67 5.19 2.98
CA TYR A 77 8.90 4.38 2.98
C TYR A 77 9.58 4.39 4.34
N ARG A 78 9.69 5.56 4.98
CA ARG A 78 10.32 5.66 6.30
C ARG A 78 9.57 4.89 7.36
N ARG A 79 8.24 4.98 7.35
CA ARG A 79 7.40 4.20 8.28
C ARG A 79 7.58 2.71 8.06
N GLY A 80 7.62 2.29 6.80
CA GLY A 80 7.86 0.90 6.47
C GLY A 80 9.23 0.42 6.92
N ILE A 81 10.27 1.24 6.78
CA ILE A 81 11.61 0.90 7.25
C ILE A 81 11.59 0.71 8.77
N GLN A 82 10.91 1.57 9.50
CA GLN A 82 10.79 1.45 10.94
C GLN A 82 10.09 0.15 11.34
N VAL A 83 8.95 -0.16 10.72
CA VAL A 83 8.19 -1.37 11.04
C VAL A 83 8.98 -2.62 10.69
N THR A 84 9.59 -2.67 9.50
CA THR A 84 10.37 -3.84 9.08
C THR A 84 11.59 -4.05 9.95
N THR A 85 12.20 -2.97 10.44
CA THR A 85 13.30 -3.07 11.39
C THR A 85 12.82 -3.71 12.69
N GLU A 86 11.68 -3.25 13.20
CA GLU A 86 11.13 -3.76 14.47
C GLU A 86 10.76 -5.24 14.40
N ILE A 87 10.20 -5.69 13.28
CA ILE A 87 9.78 -7.08 13.13
C ILE A 87 10.86 -7.98 12.54
N GLY A 88 12.00 -7.42 12.14
CA GLY A 88 13.11 -8.19 11.60
C GLY A 88 12.94 -8.63 10.16
N ASP A 89 12.13 -7.94 9.36
CA ASP A 89 11.95 -8.24 7.94
C ASP A 89 13.01 -7.52 7.13
N GLU A 90 14.20 -8.12 7.02
CA GLU A 90 15.34 -7.50 6.37
C GLU A 90 15.16 -7.36 4.87
N HIS A 91 14.46 -8.29 4.24
CA HIS A 91 14.24 -8.26 2.79
C HIS A 91 13.40 -7.04 2.41
N THR A 92 12.25 -6.86 3.05
CA THR A 92 11.38 -5.73 2.75
C THR A 92 12.02 -4.41 3.16
N ARG A 93 12.74 -4.39 4.29
CA ARG A 93 13.48 -3.20 4.71
C ARG A 93 14.47 -2.75 3.65
N SER A 94 15.22 -3.69 3.10
CA SER A 94 16.21 -3.39 2.06
C SER A 94 15.57 -2.80 0.81
N GLU A 95 14.42 -3.36 0.40
CA GLU A 95 13.68 -2.83 -0.74
C GLU A 95 13.19 -1.40 -0.48
N LEU A 96 12.68 -1.14 0.73
CA LEU A 96 12.21 0.19 1.10
C LEU A 96 13.33 1.21 1.14
N GLU A 97 14.48 0.81 1.68
CA GLU A 97 15.67 1.68 1.69
C GLU A 97 16.12 2.01 0.28
N GLY A 98 16.08 1.02 -0.62
CA GLY A 98 16.47 1.23 -2.01
C GLY A 98 15.58 2.24 -2.73
N VAL A 99 14.26 2.12 -2.59
CA VAL A 99 13.34 3.06 -3.26
C VAL A 99 13.41 4.44 -2.63
N LEU A 100 13.63 4.53 -1.32
CA LEU A 100 13.79 5.83 -0.66
C LEU A 100 15.06 6.53 -1.14
N ASP A 101 16.16 5.79 -1.28
CA ASP A 101 17.42 6.34 -1.80
C ASP A 101 17.24 6.87 -3.22
N LEU A 102 16.53 6.13 -4.08
CA LEU A 102 16.28 6.56 -5.44
C LEU A 102 15.42 7.82 -5.50
N LEU A 103 14.54 7.98 -4.54
CA LEU A 103 13.65 9.13 -4.50
C LEU A 103 14.37 10.39 -4.03
N GLY A 104 15.35 10.22 -3.18
CA GLY A 104 16.17 11.34 -2.68
C GLY A 104 15.67 11.97 -1.38
#